data_276e1be120871e76a21f59db2b560495
#
_entry.id   276e1be120871e76a21f59db2b560495
#
_cell.length_a   1.000
_cell.length_b   1.000
_cell.length_c   1.000
_cell.angle_alpha   90.00
_cell.angle_beta   90.00
_cell.angle_gamma   90.00
#
_symmetry.space_group_name_H-M   'P 1'
#
loop_
_entity.id
_entity.type
_entity.pdbx_description
1 polymer ?
#
loop_
_entity_poly.entity_id
_entity_poly.type
_entity_poly.pdbx_seq_one_letter_code
_entity_poly.pdbx_strand_id
1 'polypeptide(L)'
;MAGGGGRPHDGPARLGTILGKARSGGQTVEEALTRWLVYPGVLRADLLTAAGVLISLGVSLHILMRKRVVGSAIGWTGLVWLSPVFGTALYLTFGLNRVERRARKLKRRPSQQYDETPQAPASVPEAYAPLDRAVRAITNLPTVAGTDITVYRNGDEAYPAMLEAIAGARSSVALSSYIFLDDEIGQTFIAALKQAMDRGCQVRVILDGIGSGYFYPAAWRRLRRLGVPAGLFMHSVLPWRMPFLNLRTHKKLLILDGRVAFTGGVNISDGNRVARKPKFPIRDTHFRIEGPVVEQLTQAFLVDWAFVAGEELEGEAWMPRLSPAGHLTARVVTSGPDADIEKIATVVLQAIACARTSIRLTTPYFLPNDLIVSALCLAAARGIAVDVVIPRRSDHRIVDWATRAHIDPLLENGVRVWLDEPPFDHSKALSIDGEWCFIGSANWDSRSFRLNFELNVEVYDPGLARRLDAFILDKCETPLTRADLDARPHLVRLRDAAVRLLLPYL
;
A
#
# COMPACT_ATOMS: atom_id res chain seq x y z
N MET A 1 -92.65 -47.71 4.88
CA MET A 1 -92.73 -48.90 4.03
C MET A 1 -91.36 -49.49 4.00
N ALA A 2 -91.17 -50.53 4.70
CA ALA A 2 -90.92 -51.88 4.29
C ALA A 2 -89.48 -51.97 3.70
N GLY A 3 -88.66 -52.77 4.12
CA GLY A 3 -88.62 -53.96 4.89
C GLY A 3 -87.28 -54.63 4.61
N GLY A 4 -86.74 -55.29 5.51
CA GLY A 4 -86.33 -56.62 5.74
C GLY A 4 -84.86 -56.84 5.30
N GLY A 5 -84.00 -57.40 6.04
CA GLY A 5 -83.99 -58.41 7.05
C GLY A 5 -82.82 -59.38 6.73
N GLY A 6 -82.06 -59.77 7.68
CA GLY A 6 -81.19 -60.97 7.56
C GLY A 6 -79.83 -60.89 8.21
N ARG A 7 -79.82 -61.27 9.52
CA ARG A 7 -78.65 -61.91 10.21
C ARG A 7 -78.83 -63.42 10.07
N PRO A 8 -77.86 -64.29 10.47
CA PRO A 8 -76.72 -64.19 11.31
C PRO A 8 -75.50 -65.10 10.87
N HIS A 9 -74.42 -65.10 11.58
CA HIS A 9 -73.67 -66.12 12.37
C HIS A 9 -72.18 -65.89 12.47
N ASP A 10 -71.78 -65.62 13.62
CA ASP A 10 -70.81 -66.17 14.61
C ASP A 10 -69.47 -66.74 14.11
N GLY A 11 -68.47 -66.26 14.85
CA GLY A 11 -67.33 -66.99 15.37
C GLY A 11 -65.99 -66.34 15.19
N PRO A 12 -65.01 -66.65 16.03
CA PRO A 12 -64.70 -65.91 17.24
C PRO A 12 -63.42 -65.06 17.12
N ALA A 13 -63.24 -64.27 18.17
CA ALA A 13 -62.17 -63.33 18.44
C ALA A 13 -60.75 -63.86 18.21
N ARG A 14 -59.92 -63.00 17.63
CA ARG A 14 -58.48 -62.95 18.00
C ARG A 14 -58.13 -61.49 18.27
N LEU A 15 -57.72 -61.26 19.52
CA LEU A 15 -56.94 -60.09 19.93
C LEU A 15 -55.71 -59.98 19.05
N GLY A 16 -55.56 -58.91 18.33
CA GLY A 16 -54.35 -58.51 17.58
C GLY A 16 -54.09 -57.04 17.79
N THR A 17 -53.37 -56.79 18.81
CA THR A 17 -52.50 -55.66 19.17
C THR A 17 -52.60 -54.44 18.25
N ILE A 18 -53.14 -53.40 18.80
CA ILE A 18 -52.95 -52.00 18.33
C ILE A 18 -51.50 -51.63 18.65
N LEU A 19 -50.63 -51.70 17.63
CA LEU A 19 -49.36 -50.98 17.61
C LEU A 19 -49.42 -50.06 16.40
N GLY A 20 -49.78 -48.80 16.69
CA GLY A 20 -49.69 -47.70 15.74
C GLY A 20 -48.30 -47.61 15.18
N LYS A 21 -48.16 -47.81 13.88
CA LYS A 21 -46.96 -47.46 13.12
C LYS A 21 -46.84 -45.94 13.11
N ALA A 22 -46.12 -45.38 14.05
CA ALA A 22 -45.49 -44.12 13.85
C ALA A 22 -44.39 -44.34 12.79
N ARG A 23 -44.66 -43.96 11.55
CA ARG A 23 -43.62 -43.79 10.53
C ARG A 23 -42.89 -42.52 10.85
N SER A 24 -41.86 -42.61 11.72
CA SER A 24 -40.79 -41.66 11.79
C SER A 24 -39.91 -41.91 10.53
N GLY A 25 -39.65 -40.87 9.77
CA GLY A 25 -38.81 -40.92 8.55
C GLY A 25 -37.31 -41.10 8.90
N GLY A 26 -36.98 -42.22 9.56
CA GLY A 26 -35.60 -42.67 9.77
C GLY A 26 -35.33 -43.83 8.80
N GLN A 27 -34.58 -43.58 7.74
CA GLN A 27 -33.95 -44.67 6.98
C GLN A 27 -33.14 -45.53 7.96
N THR A 28 -33.39 -46.84 7.99
CA THR A 28 -32.59 -47.75 8.81
C THR A 28 -31.14 -47.76 8.26
N VAL A 29 -30.20 -47.97 9.17
CA VAL A 29 -28.77 -48.04 8.80
C VAL A 29 -28.55 -49.12 7.70
N GLU A 30 -29.41 -50.13 7.69
CA GLU A 30 -29.38 -51.22 6.70
C GLU A 30 -29.89 -50.76 5.31
N GLU A 31 -30.91 -49.93 5.22
CA GLU A 31 -31.37 -49.31 3.96
C GLU A 31 -30.31 -48.31 3.42
N ALA A 32 -29.67 -47.59 4.27
CA ALA A 32 -28.58 -46.70 3.89
C ALA A 32 -27.37 -47.48 3.37
N LEU A 33 -26.96 -48.58 4.05
CA LEU A 33 -25.88 -49.46 3.62
C LEU A 33 -26.21 -50.16 2.29
N THR A 34 -27.44 -50.63 2.10
CA THR A 34 -27.87 -51.28 0.85
C THR A 34 -27.86 -50.30 -0.32
N ARG A 35 -28.30 -49.06 -0.09
CA ARG A 35 -28.26 -47.99 -1.09
C ARG A 35 -26.81 -47.62 -1.46
N TRP A 36 -25.90 -47.67 -0.51
CA TRP A 36 -24.48 -47.42 -0.69
C TRP A 36 -23.78 -48.50 -1.49
N LEU A 37 -24.14 -49.80 -1.29
CA LEU A 37 -23.54 -50.95 -1.98
C LEU A 37 -24.08 -51.12 -3.42
N VAL A 38 -25.38 -50.79 -3.65
CA VAL A 38 -26.04 -51.01 -4.94
C VAL A 38 -25.85 -49.85 -5.91
N TYR A 39 -25.62 -48.61 -5.40
CA TYR A 39 -25.48 -47.40 -6.22
C TYR A 39 -24.18 -46.61 -5.90
N PRO A 40 -23.04 -47.06 -6.40
CA PRO A 40 -21.76 -46.41 -6.12
C PRO A 40 -21.69 -44.93 -6.57
N GLY A 41 -22.53 -44.52 -7.53
CA GLY A 41 -22.67 -43.11 -7.95
C GLY A 41 -23.33 -42.23 -6.89
N VAL A 42 -24.35 -42.73 -6.19
CA VAL A 42 -25.06 -42.00 -5.09
C VAL A 42 -24.13 -41.86 -3.90
N LEU A 43 -23.39 -42.90 -3.54
CA LEU A 43 -22.39 -42.87 -2.49
C LEU A 43 -21.33 -41.76 -2.73
N ARG A 44 -20.82 -41.68 -3.98
CA ARG A 44 -19.85 -40.65 -4.34
C ARG A 44 -20.43 -39.25 -4.21
N ALA A 45 -21.70 -39.04 -4.62
CA ALA A 45 -22.37 -37.76 -4.51
C ALA A 45 -22.57 -37.35 -3.04
N ASP A 46 -23.00 -38.27 -2.18
CA ASP A 46 -23.21 -38.01 -0.75
C ASP A 46 -21.87 -37.73 -0.03
N LEU A 47 -20.80 -38.45 -0.35
CA LEU A 47 -19.46 -38.21 0.19
C LEU A 47 -18.90 -36.85 -0.28
N LEU A 48 -19.07 -36.48 -1.54
CA LEU A 48 -18.62 -35.19 -2.07
C LEU A 48 -19.39 -34.04 -1.41
N THR A 49 -20.71 -34.22 -1.22
CA THR A 49 -21.56 -33.22 -0.54
C THR A 49 -21.14 -33.05 0.92
N ALA A 50 -20.97 -34.16 1.66
CA ALA A 50 -20.51 -34.13 3.04
C ALA A 50 -19.11 -33.48 3.17
N ALA A 51 -18.19 -33.85 2.29
CA ALA A 51 -16.86 -33.21 2.23
C ALA A 51 -16.96 -31.71 1.93
N GLY A 52 -17.83 -31.31 1.00
CA GLY A 52 -18.09 -29.91 0.69
C GLY A 52 -18.60 -29.12 1.89
N VAL A 53 -19.55 -29.67 2.64
CA VAL A 53 -20.09 -29.07 3.88
C VAL A 53 -18.99 -28.94 4.95
N LEU A 54 -18.20 -29.98 5.17
CA LEU A 54 -17.11 -29.95 6.15
C LEU A 54 -16.04 -28.91 5.79
N ILE A 55 -15.67 -28.83 4.50
CA ILE A 55 -14.74 -27.80 4.01
C ILE A 55 -15.34 -26.40 4.26
N SER A 56 -16.62 -26.18 3.90
CA SER A 56 -17.29 -24.89 4.07
C SER A 56 -17.36 -24.49 5.55
N LEU A 57 -17.67 -25.41 6.43
CA LEU A 57 -17.69 -25.16 7.88
C LEU A 57 -16.29 -24.81 8.41
N GLY A 58 -15.28 -25.60 8.07
CA GLY A 58 -13.91 -25.36 8.52
C GLY A 58 -13.35 -24.01 8.02
N VAL A 59 -13.60 -23.69 6.75
CA VAL A 59 -13.18 -22.41 6.15
C VAL A 59 -14.00 -21.25 6.73
N SER A 60 -15.31 -21.41 6.95
CA SER A 60 -16.16 -20.39 7.59
C SER A 60 -15.68 -20.08 9.00
N LEU A 61 -15.36 -21.09 9.79
CA LEU A 61 -14.80 -20.90 11.13
C LEU A 61 -13.46 -20.13 11.07
N HIS A 62 -12.59 -20.49 10.12
CA HIS A 62 -11.35 -19.76 9.91
C HIS A 62 -11.59 -18.29 9.48
N ILE A 63 -12.59 -18.04 8.62
CA ILE A 63 -12.97 -16.68 8.19
C ILE A 63 -13.43 -15.86 9.40
N LEU A 64 -14.37 -16.40 10.19
CA LEU A 64 -14.92 -15.72 11.37
C LEU A 64 -13.85 -15.39 12.42
N MET A 65 -12.89 -16.29 12.63
CA MET A 65 -11.80 -16.07 13.58
C MET A 65 -10.71 -15.11 13.10
N ARG A 66 -10.61 -14.88 11.77
CA ARG A 66 -9.49 -14.12 11.19
C ARG A 66 -9.87 -12.81 10.52
N LYS A 67 -11.08 -12.71 9.99
CA LYS A 67 -11.54 -11.51 9.27
C LYS A 67 -12.19 -10.52 10.23
N ARG A 68 -11.61 -9.31 10.29
CA ARG A 68 -12.15 -8.22 11.12
C ARG A 68 -13.19 -7.39 10.39
N VAL A 69 -13.11 -7.32 9.05
CA VAL A 69 -14.07 -6.56 8.23
C VAL A 69 -15.27 -7.45 7.92
N VAL A 70 -16.43 -7.09 8.48
CA VAL A 70 -17.67 -7.88 8.42
C VAL A 70 -18.11 -8.16 6.97
N GLY A 71 -18.13 -7.15 6.10
CA GLY A 71 -18.52 -7.32 4.69
C GLY A 71 -17.63 -8.34 3.95
N SER A 72 -16.31 -8.29 4.21
CA SER A 72 -15.37 -9.28 3.65
C SER A 72 -15.61 -10.70 4.22
N ALA A 73 -15.97 -10.81 5.50
CA ALA A 73 -16.28 -12.11 6.12
C ALA A 73 -17.55 -12.71 5.50
N ILE A 74 -18.61 -11.90 5.35
CA ILE A 74 -19.86 -12.34 4.71
C ILE A 74 -19.61 -12.77 3.26
N GLY A 75 -18.91 -11.95 2.47
CA GLY A 75 -18.62 -12.25 1.06
C GLY A 75 -17.84 -13.55 0.88
N TRP A 76 -16.79 -13.78 1.66
CA TRP A 76 -16.00 -15.01 1.59
C TRP A 76 -16.79 -16.22 2.10
N THR A 77 -17.54 -16.09 3.18
CA THR A 77 -18.40 -17.18 3.68
C THR A 77 -19.45 -17.55 2.64
N GLY A 78 -20.16 -16.57 2.05
CA GLY A 78 -21.12 -16.81 1.00
C GLY A 78 -20.51 -17.54 -0.20
N LEU A 79 -19.33 -17.10 -0.68
CA LEU A 79 -18.65 -17.73 -1.80
C LEU A 79 -18.26 -19.20 -1.51
N VAL A 80 -17.78 -19.50 -0.31
CA VAL A 80 -17.39 -20.85 0.12
C VAL A 80 -18.62 -21.76 0.22
N TRP A 81 -19.77 -21.27 0.68
CA TRP A 81 -21.01 -22.05 0.72
C TRP A 81 -21.66 -22.27 -0.65
N LEU A 82 -21.57 -21.28 -1.56
CA LEU A 82 -22.03 -21.40 -2.94
C LEU A 82 -21.17 -22.37 -3.76
N SER A 83 -19.89 -22.44 -3.52
CA SER A 83 -18.94 -23.29 -4.23
C SER A 83 -17.81 -23.75 -3.29
N PRO A 84 -17.99 -24.86 -2.54
CA PRO A 84 -17.05 -25.29 -1.52
C PRO A 84 -15.59 -25.44 -1.99
N VAL A 85 -15.36 -26.06 -3.13
CA VAL A 85 -14.01 -26.31 -3.66
C VAL A 85 -13.43 -25.04 -4.26
N PHE A 86 -14.16 -24.42 -5.20
CA PHE A 86 -13.68 -23.23 -5.91
C PHE A 86 -13.61 -22.02 -4.99
N GLY A 87 -14.64 -21.78 -4.16
CA GLY A 87 -14.67 -20.70 -3.17
C GLY A 87 -13.55 -20.85 -2.13
N THR A 88 -13.28 -22.07 -1.68
CA THR A 88 -12.14 -22.33 -0.79
C THR A 88 -10.80 -22.06 -1.48
N ALA A 89 -10.62 -22.49 -2.73
CA ALA A 89 -9.41 -22.23 -3.49
C ALA A 89 -9.19 -20.71 -3.67
N LEU A 90 -10.23 -19.96 -4.02
CA LEU A 90 -10.18 -18.50 -4.10
C LEU A 90 -9.89 -17.86 -2.74
N TYR A 91 -10.54 -18.32 -1.67
CA TYR A 91 -10.28 -17.81 -0.33
C TYR A 91 -8.84 -18.07 0.12
N LEU A 92 -8.31 -19.27 -0.13
CA LEU A 92 -6.92 -19.59 0.20
C LEU A 92 -5.93 -18.78 -0.64
N THR A 93 -6.29 -18.39 -1.85
CA THR A 93 -5.42 -17.60 -2.75
C THR A 93 -5.48 -16.11 -2.44
N PHE A 94 -6.69 -15.56 -2.33
CA PHE A 94 -6.93 -14.10 -2.24
C PHE A 94 -7.47 -13.66 -0.87
N GLY A 95 -8.13 -14.54 -0.14
CA GLY A 95 -8.76 -14.22 1.14
C GLY A 95 -7.81 -14.23 2.32
N LEU A 96 -6.73 -15.01 2.26
CA LEU A 96 -5.74 -15.06 3.34
C LEU A 96 -4.74 -13.91 3.23
N ASN A 97 -4.66 -13.08 4.25
CA ASN A 97 -3.57 -12.11 4.36
C ASN A 97 -2.26 -12.83 4.73
N ARG A 98 -1.61 -13.43 3.72
CA ARG A 98 -0.34 -14.14 3.90
C ARG A 98 0.81 -13.19 4.20
N VAL A 99 0.63 -11.93 3.87
CA VAL A 99 1.59 -10.83 4.06
C VAL A 99 1.91 -10.68 5.54
N GLU A 100 0.91 -10.55 6.40
CA GLU A 100 1.09 -10.42 7.85
C GLU A 100 1.83 -11.60 8.49
N ARG A 101 1.63 -12.83 8.00
CA ARG A 101 2.30 -14.02 8.56
C ARG A 101 3.79 -14.04 8.25
N ARG A 102 4.18 -13.60 7.07
CA ARG A 102 5.59 -13.60 6.66
C ARG A 102 6.31 -12.36 7.18
N ALA A 103 5.62 -11.24 7.23
CA ALA A 103 6.10 -10.03 7.89
C ALA A 103 6.45 -10.26 9.36
N ARG A 104 5.64 -11.02 10.09
CA ARG A 104 5.98 -11.43 11.47
C ARG A 104 7.21 -12.36 11.55
N LYS A 105 7.53 -13.10 10.49
CA LYS A 105 8.76 -13.90 10.40
C LYS A 105 9.98 -13.04 10.00
N LEU A 106 9.76 -11.90 9.32
CA LEU A 106 10.77 -10.90 9.02
C LEU A 106 11.16 -10.05 10.27
N LYS A 107 10.52 -10.28 11.41
CA LYS A 107 10.74 -9.63 12.71
C LYS A 107 12.12 -9.79 13.33
N ARG A 108 13.10 -10.35 12.63
CA ARG A 108 14.50 -10.23 13.01
C ARG A 108 15.12 -8.95 12.42
N ARG A 109 14.51 -7.81 12.73
CA ARG A 109 15.22 -6.55 12.67
C ARG A 109 16.01 -6.45 13.98
N PRO A 110 17.30 -6.20 13.93
CA PRO A 110 17.98 -5.70 15.11
C PRO A 110 17.19 -4.46 15.56
N SER A 111 16.74 -4.43 16.78
CA SER A 111 16.35 -3.18 17.43
C SER A 111 17.66 -2.41 17.60
N GLN A 112 18.11 -1.72 16.56
CA GLN A 112 19.12 -0.71 16.76
C GLN A 112 18.50 0.32 17.69
N GLN A 113 18.90 0.26 18.93
CA GLN A 113 18.68 1.33 19.88
C GLN A 113 19.28 2.58 19.22
N TYR A 114 18.43 3.57 18.96
CA TYR A 114 18.93 4.91 18.71
C TYR A 114 19.82 5.24 19.90
N ASP A 115 21.10 5.40 19.63
CA ASP A 115 21.99 5.96 20.64
C ASP A 115 21.41 7.34 20.94
N GLU A 116 20.98 7.55 22.18
CA GLU A 116 20.42 8.83 22.64
C GLU A 116 21.58 9.86 22.71
N THR A 117 22.25 10.09 21.58
CA THR A 117 23.12 11.25 21.47
C THR A 117 22.22 12.46 21.65
N PRO A 118 22.50 13.38 22.57
CA PRO A 118 21.69 14.56 22.79
C PRO A 118 21.64 15.38 21.51
N GLN A 119 20.64 15.13 20.68
CA GLN A 119 20.33 15.98 19.54
C GLN A 119 19.67 17.24 20.09
N ALA A 120 19.92 18.38 19.44
CA ALA A 120 19.27 19.62 19.83
C ALA A 120 17.76 19.40 19.95
N PRO A 121 17.11 19.86 21.03
CA PRO A 121 15.68 19.62 21.23
C PRO A 121 14.91 20.15 20.03
N ALA A 122 14.13 19.28 19.37
CA ALA A 122 13.31 19.65 18.24
C ALA A 122 12.21 20.61 18.71
N SER A 123 12.11 21.77 18.09
CA SER A 123 11.00 22.71 18.33
C SER A 123 9.84 22.30 17.44
N VAL A 124 8.80 21.70 18.03
CA VAL A 124 7.52 21.44 17.38
C VAL A 124 6.54 22.50 17.88
N PRO A 125 5.79 23.19 16.98
CA PRO A 125 4.77 24.14 17.40
C PRO A 125 3.76 23.48 18.34
N GLU A 126 3.34 24.18 19.39
CA GLU A 126 2.45 23.64 20.43
C GLU A 126 1.15 23.05 19.86
N ALA A 127 0.63 23.68 18.80
CA ALA A 127 -0.55 23.18 18.09
C ALA A 127 -0.38 21.78 17.49
N TYR A 128 0.85 21.37 17.17
CA TYR A 128 1.19 20.06 16.62
C TYR A 128 1.83 19.11 17.63
N ALA A 129 1.95 19.49 18.90
CA ALA A 129 2.45 18.63 19.95
C ALA A 129 1.66 17.30 20.09
N PRO A 130 0.31 17.27 19.91
CA PRO A 130 -0.43 16.01 19.86
C PRO A 130 -0.04 15.12 18.68
N LEU A 131 0.20 15.72 17.50
CA LEU A 131 0.65 15.00 16.31
C LEU A 131 2.06 14.41 16.53
N ASP A 132 3.01 15.20 17.02
CA ASP A 132 4.36 14.74 17.31
C ASP A 132 4.37 13.56 18.27
N ARG A 133 3.62 13.63 19.38
CA ARG A 133 3.48 12.51 20.33
C ARG A 133 2.92 11.25 19.68
N ALA A 134 1.87 11.41 18.87
CA ALA A 134 1.24 10.29 18.17
C ALA A 134 2.21 9.65 17.18
N VAL A 135 2.88 10.45 16.35
CA VAL A 135 3.82 9.93 15.35
C VAL A 135 5.05 9.31 16.01
N ARG A 136 5.53 9.87 17.11
CA ARG A 136 6.60 9.24 17.91
C ARG A 136 6.19 7.87 18.44
N ALA A 137 4.97 7.74 18.96
CA ALA A 137 4.45 6.45 19.42
C ALA A 137 4.26 5.43 18.28
N ILE A 138 3.89 5.90 17.07
CA ILE A 138 3.70 5.05 15.89
C ILE A 138 5.03 4.57 15.33
N THR A 139 6.02 5.45 15.25
CA THR A 139 7.29 5.20 14.57
C THR A 139 8.40 4.71 15.49
N ASN A 140 8.33 5.01 16.78
CA ASN A 140 9.40 4.94 17.77
C ASN A 140 10.64 5.79 17.39
N LEU A 141 10.45 6.83 16.55
CA LEU A 141 11.50 7.75 16.14
C LEU A 141 11.25 9.13 16.75
N PRO A 142 12.31 9.82 17.20
CA PRO A 142 12.18 11.22 17.62
C PRO A 142 12.08 12.14 16.40
N THR A 143 11.48 13.31 16.55
CA THR A 143 11.72 14.45 15.68
C THR A 143 13.14 14.98 15.93
N VAL A 144 13.80 15.38 14.85
CA VAL A 144 15.16 15.93 14.90
C VAL A 144 15.20 17.32 14.27
N ALA A 145 15.89 18.24 14.93
CA ALA A 145 16.13 19.59 14.44
C ALA A 145 17.40 19.65 13.56
N GLY A 146 17.59 20.77 12.89
CA GLY A 146 18.82 20.99 12.11
C GLY A 146 18.78 20.41 10.71
N THR A 147 17.60 20.12 10.18
CA THR A 147 17.41 19.61 8.80
C THR A 147 17.37 20.76 7.80
N ASP A 148 17.94 20.56 6.62
CA ASP A 148 17.71 21.36 5.41
C ASP A 148 17.04 20.53 4.33
N ILE A 149 16.11 21.15 3.57
CA ILE A 149 15.40 20.48 2.48
C ILE A 149 15.31 21.40 1.27
N THR A 150 15.90 20.93 0.17
CA THR A 150 15.79 21.54 -1.15
C THR A 150 14.80 20.76 -2.01
N VAL A 151 13.87 21.46 -2.67
CA VAL A 151 12.85 20.87 -3.53
C VAL A 151 13.32 20.92 -4.99
N TYR A 152 13.25 19.80 -5.68
CA TYR A 152 13.50 19.69 -7.12
C TYR A 152 12.23 19.28 -7.86
N ARG A 153 12.02 19.87 -9.03
CA ARG A 153 10.92 19.52 -9.94
C ARG A 153 11.44 18.65 -11.07
N ASN A 154 10.78 17.52 -11.27
CA ASN A 154 11.08 16.55 -12.29
C ASN A 154 12.51 16.00 -12.25
N GLY A 155 12.81 15.04 -13.11
CA GLY A 155 14.17 14.58 -13.32
C GLY A 155 15.09 15.63 -13.93
N ASP A 156 14.54 16.67 -14.54
CA ASP A 156 15.31 17.76 -15.16
C ASP A 156 16.16 18.51 -14.13
N GLU A 157 15.62 18.73 -12.92
CA GLU A 157 16.36 19.37 -11.82
C GLU A 157 16.99 18.33 -10.89
N ALA A 158 16.28 17.22 -10.59
CA ALA A 158 16.72 16.24 -9.62
C ALA A 158 17.94 15.45 -10.10
N TYR A 159 17.97 14.98 -11.35
CA TYR A 159 19.06 14.12 -11.82
C TYR A 159 20.43 14.79 -11.87
N PRO A 160 20.57 16.03 -12.37
CA PRO A 160 21.86 16.71 -12.29
C PRO A 160 22.38 16.80 -10.84
N ALA A 161 21.54 17.20 -9.89
CA ALA A 161 21.90 17.30 -8.48
C ALA A 161 22.26 15.93 -7.85
N MET A 162 21.53 14.86 -8.19
CA MET A 162 21.82 13.50 -7.73
C MET A 162 23.14 12.98 -8.31
N LEU A 163 23.38 13.20 -9.60
CA LEU A 163 24.61 12.76 -10.29
C LEU A 163 25.84 13.52 -9.78
N GLU A 164 25.71 14.83 -9.55
CA GLU A 164 26.75 15.65 -8.93
C GLU A 164 27.09 15.14 -7.52
N ALA A 165 26.07 14.84 -6.73
CA ALA A 165 26.25 14.30 -5.39
C ALA A 165 26.90 12.90 -5.42
N ILE A 166 26.56 12.02 -6.38
CA ILE A 166 27.25 10.73 -6.57
C ILE A 166 28.72 10.95 -6.96
N ALA A 167 29.00 11.92 -7.82
CA ALA A 167 30.37 12.26 -8.21
C ALA A 167 31.18 12.80 -7.03
N GLY A 168 30.56 13.52 -6.10
CA GLY A 168 31.18 14.05 -4.89
C GLY A 168 31.33 13.05 -3.74
N ALA A 169 30.67 11.89 -3.81
CA ALA A 169 30.72 10.88 -2.74
C ALA A 169 32.14 10.32 -2.52
N ARG A 170 32.50 10.11 -1.25
CA ARG A 170 33.87 9.70 -0.82
C ARG A 170 33.88 8.36 -0.10
N SER A 171 32.82 8.00 0.61
CA SER A 171 32.81 6.79 1.46
C SER A 171 31.70 5.80 1.05
N SER A 172 30.49 6.25 0.83
CA SER A 172 29.38 5.34 0.53
C SER A 172 28.33 5.93 -0.39
N VAL A 173 27.65 5.07 -1.17
CA VAL A 173 26.49 5.40 -1.99
C VAL A 173 25.45 4.30 -1.80
N ALA A 174 24.30 4.66 -1.25
CA ALA A 174 23.12 3.80 -1.12
C ALA A 174 22.05 4.27 -2.09
N LEU A 175 21.53 3.40 -2.94
CA LEU A 175 20.44 3.72 -3.87
C LEU A 175 19.33 2.69 -3.76
N SER A 176 18.10 3.13 -3.51
CA SER A 176 16.87 2.33 -3.64
C SER A 176 15.95 2.97 -4.66
N SER A 177 15.45 2.21 -5.64
CA SER A 177 14.53 2.70 -6.65
C SER A 177 13.45 1.70 -6.99
N TYR A 178 12.21 2.19 -7.14
CA TYR A 178 11.10 1.37 -7.61
C TYR A 178 11.21 1.07 -9.11
N ILE A 179 11.36 2.11 -9.93
CA ILE A 179 11.62 1.98 -11.36
C ILE A 179 13.04 2.48 -11.64
N PHE A 180 13.84 1.63 -12.23
CA PHE A 180 15.15 1.97 -12.75
C PHE A 180 15.29 1.34 -14.14
N LEU A 181 15.09 2.12 -15.18
CA LEU A 181 15.16 1.64 -16.55
C LEU A 181 16.60 1.68 -17.07
N ASP A 182 16.92 0.86 -18.06
CA ASP A 182 18.21 0.87 -18.77
C ASP A 182 18.13 1.77 -20.02
N ASP A 183 17.50 2.96 -19.85
CA ASP A 183 17.42 4.04 -20.84
C ASP A 183 18.63 5.00 -20.71
N GLU A 184 18.61 6.13 -21.42
CA GLU A 184 19.76 7.06 -21.45
C GLU A 184 20.14 7.53 -20.05
N ILE A 185 19.16 8.00 -19.25
CA ILE A 185 19.44 8.48 -17.90
C ILE A 185 19.83 7.34 -16.97
N GLY A 186 19.19 6.16 -17.11
CA GLY A 186 19.54 4.99 -16.31
C GLY A 186 20.98 4.55 -16.56
N GLN A 187 21.45 4.57 -17.80
CA GLN A 187 22.84 4.27 -18.14
C GLN A 187 23.80 5.30 -17.53
N THR A 188 23.41 6.58 -17.51
CA THR A 188 24.19 7.64 -16.86
C THR A 188 24.34 7.38 -15.35
N PHE A 189 23.26 7.02 -14.67
CA PHE A 189 23.32 6.65 -13.25
C PHE A 189 24.17 5.39 -13.01
N ILE A 190 24.04 4.36 -13.85
CA ILE A 190 24.86 3.15 -13.74
C ILE A 190 26.36 3.48 -13.89
N ALA A 191 26.70 4.34 -14.84
CA ALA A 191 28.09 4.78 -15.03
C ALA A 191 28.59 5.58 -13.82
N ALA A 192 27.80 6.49 -13.26
CA ALA A 192 28.15 7.28 -12.09
C ALA A 192 28.37 6.39 -10.84
N LEU A 193 27.50 5.39 -10.62
CA LEU A 193 27.63 4.42 -9.53
C LEU A 193 28.92 3.57 -9.69
N LYS A 194 29.22 3.13 -10.91
CA LYS A 194 30.47 2.41 -11.19
C LYS A 194 31.70 3.28 -10.92
N GLN A 195 31.69 4.54 -11.38
CA GLN A 195 32.77 5.49 -11.13
C GLN A 195 32.96 5.76 -9.62
N ALA A 196 31.86 5.88 -8.84
CA ALA A 196 31.94 6.02 -7.39
C ALA A 196 32.60 4.79 -6.75
N MET A 197 32.24 3.58 -7.19
CA MET A 197 32.88 2.35 -6.72
C MET A 197 34.37 2.29 -7.10
N ASP A 198 34.72 2.73 -8.31
CA ASP A 198 36.11 2.76 -8.78
C ASP A 198 36.99 3.77 -7.99
N ARG A 199 36.35 4.82 -7.42
CA ARG A 199 37.00 5.75 -6.47
C ARG A 199 37.14 5.16 -5.06
N GLY A 200 36.64 3.95 -4.80
CA GLY A 200 36.70 3.28 -3.50
C GLY A 200 35.46 3.46 -2.62
N CYS A 201 34.37 4.08 -3.11
CA CYS A 201 33.12 4.17 -2.36
C CYS A 201 32.45 2.80 -2.21
N GLN A 202 31.88 2.56 -1.05
CA GLN A 202 31.02 1.38 -0.82
C GLN A 202 29.66 1.63 -1.47
N VAL A 203 29.38 1.02 -2.63
CA VAL A 203 28.12 1.21 -3.36
C VAL A 203 27.17 0.05 -3.05
N ARG A 204 25.89 0.35 -2.75
CA ARG A 204 24.81 -0.65 -2.58
C ARG A 204 23.57 -0.16 -3.28
N VAL A 205 22.95 -1.03 -4.11
CA VAL A 205 21.79 -0.69 -4.92
C VAL A 205 20.66 -1.69 -4.67
N ILE A 206 19.47 -1.19 -4.33
CA ILE A 206 18.25 -1.98 -4.21
C ILE A 206 17.29 -1.57 -5.33
N LEU A 207 16.86 -2.51 -6.14
CA LEU A 207 15.84 -2.30 -7.16
C LEU A 207 14.61 -3.14 -6.85
N ASP A 208 13.43 -2.57 -7.15
CA ASP A 208 12.20 -3.38 -7.06
C ASP A 208 12.18 -4.43 -8.16
N GLY A 209 11.85 -5.66 -7.79
CA GLY A 209 11.89 -6.80 -8.70
C GLY A 209 10.84 -6.78 -9.80
N ILE A 210 9.88 -5.86 -9.77
CA ILE A 210 8.81 -5.74 -10.75
C ILE A 210 8.84 -4.38 -11.44
N GLY A 211 8.97 -3.30 -10.67
CA GLY A 211 9.05 -1.94 -11.20
C GLY A 211 10.22 -1.77 -12.18
N SER A 212 11.35 -2.45 -11.93
CA SER A 212 12.54 -2.41 -12.79
C SER A 212 12.58 -3.51 -13.88
N GLY A 213 11.44 -4.22 -14.11
CA GLY A 213 11.31 -5.23 -15.16
C GLY A 213 11.32 -6.68 -14.64
N TYR A 214 10.13 -7.25 -14.47
CA TYR A 214 9.94 -8.57 -13.84
C TYR A 214 10.73 -9.71 -14.48
N PHE A 215 10.57 -9.92 -15.79
CA PHE A 215 11.24 -11.01 -16.50
C PHE A 215 12.68 -10.68 -16.92
N TYR A 216 12.96 -9.41 -17.15
CA TYR A 216 14.25 -8.94 -17.60
C TYR A 216 14.64 -7.61 -16.97
N PRO A 217 15.12 -7.62 -15.71
CA PRO A 217 15.59 -6.40 -15.03
C PRO A 217 16.92 -5.94 -15.63
N ALA A 218 16.87 -5.18 -16.75
CA ALA A 218 18.02 -4.82 -17.57
C ALA A 218 19.04 -3.99 -16.78
N ALA A 219 18.60 -2.97 -16.04
CA ALA A 219 19.46 -2.12 -15.23
C ALA A 219 20.19 -2.95 -14.14
N TRP A 220 19.49 -3.85 -13.44
CA TRP A 220 20.11 -4.74 -12.44
C TRP A 220 21.17 -5.64 -13.06
N ARG A 221 20.88 -6.24 -14.22
CA ARG A 221 21.85 -7.10 -14.93
C ARG A 221 23.08 -6.32 -15.36
N ARG A 222 22.91 -5.06 -15.81
CA ARG A 222 24.03 -4.19 -16.18
C ARG A 222 24.88 -3.82 -14.98
N LEU A 223 24.27 -3.41 -13.84
CA LEU A 223 24.97 -3.15 -12.58
C LEU A 223 25.79 -4.37 -12.16
N ARG A 224 25.20 -5.57 -12.14
CA ARG A 224 25.87 -6.81 -11.76
C ARG A 224 27.04 -7.17 -12.69
N ARG A 225 26.91 -6.96 -14.00
CA ARG A 225 28.02 -7.19 -14.96
C ARG A 225 29.19 -6.24 -14.71
N LEU A 226 28.93 -5.04 -14.25
CA LEU A 226 29.94 -4.06 -13.90
C LEU A 226 30.51 -4.25 -12.49
N GLY A 227 30.09 -5.31 -11.78
CA GLY A 227 30.54 -5.62 -10.43
C GLY A 227 29.91 -4.76 -9.33
N VAL A 228 28.92 -3.90 -9.64
CA VAL A 228 28.24 -3.08 -8.65
C VAL A 228 27.30 -3.96 -7.81
N PRO A 229 27.43 -4.00 -6.46
CA PRO A 229 26.55 -4.73 -5.59
C PRO A 229 25.10 -4.25 -5.70
N ALA A 230 24.25 -5.09 -6.27
CA ALA A 230 22.84 -4.78 -6.51
C ALA A 230 21.94 -5.96 -6.17
N GLY A 231 20.89 -5.72 -5.40
CA GLY A 231 19.87 -6.67 -5.00
C GLY A 231 18.50 -6.36 -5.60
N LEU A 232 17.72 -7.41 -5.87
CA LEU A 232 16.32 -7.27 -6.27
C LEU A 232 15.42 -7.53 -5.08
N PHE A 233 14.61 -6.53 -4.73
CA PHE A 233 13.69 -6.61 -3.61
C PHE A 233 12.53 -7.57 -3.94
N MET A 234 12.35 -8.61 -3.11
CA MET A 234 11.26 -9.61 -3.22
C MET A 234 11.04 -10.19 -4.63
N HIS A 235 12.11 -10.46 -5.36
CA HIS A 235 12.05 -11.02 -6.71
C HIS A 235 12.29 -12.52 -6.74
N SER A 236 11.51 -13.25 -7.56
CA SER A 236 11.79 -14.63 -7.98
C SER A 236 11.32 -14.84 -9.41
N VAL A 237 12.14 -15.49 -10.23
CA VAL A 237 11.78 -15.86 -11.61
C VAL A 237 10.60 -16.84 -11.65
N LEU A 238 10.36 -17.60 -10.56
CA LEU A 238 9.29 -18.58 -10.46
C LEU A 238 8.05 -17.93 -9.80
N PRO A 239 6.94 -17.67 -10.52
CA PRO A 239 5.76 -17.01 -9.99
C PRO A 239 5.19 -17.67 -8.72
N TRP A 240 5.24 -19.00 -8.63
CA TRP A 240 4.74 -19.73 -7.44
C TRP A 240 5.65 -19.60 -6.21
N ARG A 241 6.91 -19.18 -6.37
CA ARG A 241 7.81 -18.81 -5.27
C ARG A 241 7.64 -17.36 -4.85
N MET A 242 6.90 -16.57 -5.63
CA MET A 242 6.47 -15.22 -5.32
C MET A 242 4.98 -15.19 -4.95
N PRO A 243 4.58 -15.73 -3.80
CA PRO A 243 3.19 -15.67 -3.36
C PRO A 243 2.70 -14.22 -3.14
N PHE A 244 3.55 -13.23 -3.38
CA PHE A 244 3.38 -11.82 -3.06
C PHE A 244 3.78 -10.91 -4.22
N LEU A 245 3.27 -11.18 -5.42
CA LEU A 245 3.38 -10.25 -6.56
C LEU A 245 2.94 -8.81 -6.24
N ASN A 246 2.21 -8.63 -5.12
CA ASN A 246 1.69 -7.35 -4.68
C ASN A 246 2.62 -6.57 -3.75
N LEU A 247 3.69 -7.18 -3.20
CA LEU A 247 4.63 -6.48 -2.33
C LEU A 247 5.74 -5.81 -3.15
N ARG A 248 5.90 -4.50 -2.95
CA ARG A 248 6.84 -3.66 -3.68
C ARG A 248 7.67 -2.82 -2.72
N THR A 249 8.94 -2.60 -3.04
CA THR A 249 9.61 -1.43 -2.48
C THR A 249 9.30 -0.23 -3.37
N HIS A 250 8.50 0.68 -2.84
CA HIS A 250 8.14 1.90 -3.57
C HIS A 250 9.02 3.09 -3.15
N LYS A 251 9.97 2.85 -2.26
CA LYS A 251 10.94 3.85 -1.81
C LYS A 251 11.83 4.31 -2.98
N LYS A 252 12.08 5.59 -3.05
CA LYS A 252 13.06 6.22 -3.92
C LYS A 252 14.01 6.97 -3.01
N LEU A 253 15.19 6.44 -2.83
CA LEU A 253 16.14 6.91 -1.82
C LEU A 253 17.57 6.80 -2.36
N LEU A 254 18.27 7.91 -2.40
CA LEU A 254 19.71 7.95 -2.66
C LEU A 254 20.37 8.60 -1.45
N ILE A 255 21.37 7.95 -0.89
CA ILE A 255 22.13 8.47 0.26
C ILE A 255 23.61 8.43 -0.08
N LEU A 256 24.30 9.51 0.25
CA LEU A 256 25.72 9.71 -0.05
C LEU A 256 26.45 10.00 1.25
N ASP A 257 27.47 9.19 1.51
CA ASP A 257 28.32 9.27 2.70
C ASP A 257 27.55 9.33 4.04
N GLY A 258 26.29 8.85 4.06
CA GLY A 258 25.38 8.98 5.21
C GLY A 258 25.04 10.42 5.59
N ARG A 259 25.33 11.43 4.75
CA ARG A 259 25.25 12.87 5.06
C ARG A 259 24.22 13.62 4.21
N VAL A 260 24.07 13.23 2.96
CA VAL A 260 23.12 13.83 2.01
C VAL A 260 22.18 12.74 1.54
N ALA A 261 20.88 13.01 1.55
CA ALA A 261 19.89 12.08 1.03
C ALA A 261 19.00 12.76 -0.01
N PHE A 262 18.50 11.98 -0.96
CA PHE A 262 17.45 12.36 -1.89
C PHE A 262 16.30 11.39 -1.75
N THR A 263 15.08 11.91 -1.65
CA THR A 263 13.86 11.09 -1.62
C THR A 263 12.69 11.85 -2.27
N GLY A 264 11.61 11.13 -2.59
CA GLY A 264 10.43 11.73 -3.23
C GLY A 264 9.76 10.78 -4.21
N GLY A 265 9.13 11.33 -5.26
CA GLY A 265 8.38 10.55 -6.24
C GLY A 265 9.19 10.15 -7.49
N VAL A 266 10.26 10.88 -7.83
CA VAL A 266 11.03 10.69 -9.08
C VAL A 266 11.70 9.31 -9.12
N ASN A 267 11.38 8.55 -10.16
CA ASN A 267 12.06 7.30 -10.50
C ASN A 267 13.31 7.57 -11.38
N ILE A 268 14.05 6.55 -11.76
CA ILE A 268 15.18 6.70 -12.72
C ILE A 268 14.72 6.23 -14.10
N SER A 269 14.20 7.17 -14.88
CA SER A 269 13.74 6.93 -16.25
C SER A 269 13.71 8.22 -17.06
N ASP A 270 13.88 8.13 -18.39
CA ASP A 270 13.80 9.28 -19.30
C ASP A 270 12.43 9.96 -19.29
N GLY A 271 11.38 9.26 -18.86
CA GLY A 271 10.02 9.82 -18.70
C GLY A 271 9.97 11.02 -17.75
N ASN A 272 10.83 11.06 -16.73
CA ASN A 272 10.89 12.17 -15.79
C ASN A 272 11.71 13.39 -16.28
N ARG A 273 12.36 13.31 -17.45
CA ARG A 273 13.08 14.44 -18.09
C ARG A 273 12.10 15.21 -18.97
N VAL A 274 11.16 15.90 -18.35
CA VAL A 274 10.00 16.55 -19.03
C VAL A 274 10.44 17.57 -20.08
N ALA A 275 11.52 18.32 -19.83
CA ALA A 275 12.07 19.30 -20.75
C ALA A 275 12.54 18.67 -22.07
N ARG A 276 12.89 17.40 -22.09
CA ARG A 276 13.26 16.66 -23.31
C ARG A 276 12.05 16.15 -24.12
N LYS A 277 10.83 16.42 -23.65
CA LYS A 277 9.56 16.03 -24.30
C LYS A 277 9.52 14.52 -24.65
N PRO A 278 9.74 13.62 -23.67
CA PRO A 278 9.67 12.20 -23.92
C PRO A 278 8.26 11.80 -24.38
N LYS A 279 8.12 10.60 -24.95
CA LYS A 279 6.83 10.09 -25.43
C LYS A 279 5.75 10.05 -24.33
N PHE A 280 6.16 9.76 -23.09
CA PHE A 280 5.31 9.73 -21.91
C PHE A 280 5.96 10.58 -20.80
N PRO A 281 5.75 11.91 -20.84
CA PRO A 281 6.32 12.80 -19.84
C PRO A 281 5.64 12.60 -18.49
N ILE A 282 6.45 12.50 -17.42
CA ILE A 282 6.01 12.33 -16.04
C ILE A 282 6.58 13.47 -15.20
N ARG A 283 5.72 14.38 -14.73
CA ARG A 283 6.09 15.38 -13.73
C ARG A 283 6.17 14.71 -12.37
N ASP A 284 7.08 15.18 -11.54
CA ASP A 284 7.19 14.69 -10.16
C ASP A 284 8.01 15.67 -9.30
N THR A 285 8.00 15.46 -7.98
CA THR A 285 8.83 16.21 -7.04
C THR A 285 9.83 15.29 -6.34
N HIS A 286 11.05 15.82 -6.11
CA HIS A 286 12.11 15.15 -5.37
C HIS A 286 12.74 16.11 -4.39
N PHE A 287 13.32 15.60 -3.31
CA PHE A 287 13.80 16.40 -2.21
C PHE A 287 15.23 15.98 -1.86
N ARG A 288 16.16 16.93 -1.81
CA ARG A 288 17.48 16.77 -1.20
C ARG A 288 17.35 17.12 0.26
N ILE A 289 17.88 16.28 1.14
CA ILE A 289 17.76 16.38 2.58
C ILE A 289 19.16 16.28 3.19
N GLU A 290 19.48 17.19 4.10
CA GLU A 290 20.74 17.23 4.84
C GLU A 290 20.46 17.43 6.33
N GLY A 291 21.45 17.10 7.17
CA GLY A 291 21.34 17.21 8.62
C GLY A 291 20.91 15.92 9.31
N PRO A 292 20.59 15.97 10.62
CA PRO A 292 20.43 14.79 11.47
C PRO A 292 19.38 13.79 11.02
N VAL A 293 18.33 14.22 10.30
CA VAL A 293 17.28 13.31 9.81
C VAL A 293 17.80 12.28 8.79
N VAL A 294 18.96 12.55 8.15
CA VAL A 294 19.60 11.63 7.20
C VAL A 294 19.99 10.32 7.88
N GLU A 295 20.30 10.32 9.18
CA GLU A 295 20.51 9.11 9.96
C GLU A 295 19.32 8.17 9.91
N GLN A 296 18.08 8.71 10.11
CA GLN A 296 16.86 7.92 10.04
C GLN A 296 16.59 7.37 8.60
N LEU A 297 16.93 8.16 7.57
CA LEU A 297 16.84 7.73 6.16
C LEU A 297 17.84 6.59 5.89
N THR A 298 19.06 6.73 6.40
CA THR A 298 20.11 5.72 6.24
C THR A 298 19.71 4.42 6.92
N GLN A 299 19.21 4.47 8.15
CA GLN A 299 18.71 3.26 8.84
C GLN A 299 17.60 2.55 8.04
N ALA A 300 16.66 3.31 7.45
CA ALA A 300 15.61 2.73 6.61
C ALA A 300 16.19 1.98 5.40
N PHE A 301 17.28 2.46 4.82
CA PHE A 301 18.00 1.77 3.74
C PHE A 301 18.74 0.54 4.25
N LEU A 302 19.49 0.66 5.34
CA LEU A 302 20.30 -0.44 5.89
C LEU A 302 19.46 -1.65 6.25
N VAL A 303 18.27 -1.43 6.82
CA VAL A 303 17.30 -2.49 7.11
C VAL A 303 16.82 -3.19 5.82
N ASP A 304 16.53 -2.42 4.77
CA ASP A 304 16.10 -2.98 3.49
C ASP A 304 17.25 -3.75 2.81
N TRP A 305 18.48 -3.25 2.90
CA TRP A 305 19.66 -3.92 2.35
C TRP A 305 19.95 -5.25 3.07
N ALA A 306 19.95 -5.25 4.39
CA ALA A 306 20.13 -6.47 5.17
C ALA A 306 19.06 -7.52 4.84
N PHE A 307 17.82 -7.08 4.58
CA PHE A 307 16.75 -7.97 4.14
C PHE A 307 16.99 -8.56 2.73
N VAL A 308 17.49 -7.75 1.79
CA VAL A 308 17.67 -8.14 0.37
C VAL A 308 18.95 -8.96 0.17
N ALA A 309 20.04 -8.54 0.79
CA ALA A 309 21.38 -9.09 0.57
C ALA A 309 21.85 -10.02 1.68
N GLY A 310 21.23 -10.00 2.88
CA GLY A 310 21.72 -10.70 4.06
C GLY A 310 23.02 -10.14 4.61
N GLU A 311 23.39 -8.92 4.20
CA GLU A 311 24.59 -8.20 4.61
C GLU A 311 24.20 -7.06 5.55
N GLU A 312 24.77 -7.02 6.74
CA GLU A 312 24.65 -5.91 7.66
C GLU A 312 25.77 -4.90 7.36
N LEU A 313 25.41 -3.63 7.19
CA LEU A 313 26.33 -2.55 6.88
C LEU A 313 26.45 -1.67 8.12
N GLU A 314 27.66 -1.49 8.57
CA GLU A 314 28.00 -0.75 9.79
C GLU A 314 29.16 0.21 9.57
N GLY A 315 29.38 1.06 10.56
CA GLY A 315 30.54 1.96 10.60
C GLY A 315 30.28 3.36 10.05
N GLU A 316 31.29 4.22 10.21
CA GLU A 316 31.20 5.65 9.93
C GLU A 316 30.98 5.97 8.45
N ALA A 317 31.31 5.05 7.54
CA ALA A 317 30.99 5.22 6.10
C ALA A 317 29.49 5.29 5.82
N TRP A 318 28.67 4.63 6.64
CA TRP A 318 27.23 4.59 6.51
C TRP A 318 26.50 5.48 7.52
N MET A 319 27.02 5.51 8.76
CA MET A 319 26.41 6.20 9.89
C MET A 319 27.40 7.19 10.53
N PRO A 320 27.81 8.26 9.81
CA PRO A 320 28.69 9.27 10.36
C PRO A 320 27.95 10.12 11.40
N ARG A 321 28.68 10.78 12.27
CA ARG A 321 28.11 11.85 13.09
C ARG A 321 27.67 13.00 12.21
N LEU A 322 26.43 13.45 12.41
CA LEU A 322 25.81 14.51 11.64
C LEU A 322 25.74 15.80 12.45
N SER A 323 26.01 16.91 11.77
CA SER A 323 25.80 18.26 12.30
C SER A 323 24.55 18.85 11.70
N PRO A 324 23.90 19.83 12.38
CA PRO A 324 22.82 20.61 11.78
C PRO A 324 23.25 21.24 10.44
N ALA A 325 22.38 21.12 9.42
CA ALA A 325 22.57 21.71 8.09
C ALA A 325 21.60 22.87 7.84
N GLY A 326 20.52 22.94 8.61
CA GLY A 326 19.48 23.95 8.49
C GLY A 326 18.73 24.16 9.80
N HIS A 327 17.48 24.58 9.69
CA HIS A 327 16.64 24.91 10.86
C HIS A 327 15.34 24.08 10.94
N LEU A 328 15.07 23.25 9.94
CA LEU A 328 13.83 22.46 9.89
C LEU A 328 13.83 21.36 10.95
N THR A 329 12.65 21.08 11.49
CA THR A 329 12.41 19.91 12.36
C THR A 329 11.72 18.84 11.54
N ALA A 330 12.28 17.62 11.51
CA ALA A 330 11.79 16.54 10.65
C ALA A 330 11.88 15.17 11.33
N ARG A 331 11.15 14.20 10.79
CA ARG A 331 11.20 12.78 11.18
C ARG A 331 10.81 11.91 9.99
N VAL A 332 11.44 10.75 9.88
CA VAL A 332 11.12 9.74 8.89
C VAL A 332 9.95 8.86 9.35
N VAL A 333 9.05 8.58 8.44
CA VAL A 333 7.93 7.67 8.64
C VAL A 333 8.00 6.59 7.56
N THR A 334 8.35 5.38 7.94
CA THR A 334 8.29 4.21 7.06
C THR A 334 6.94 3.50 7.20
N SER A 335 6.49 2.87 6.15
CA SER A 335 5.35 1.95 6.18
C SER A 335 5.66 0.74 5.31
N GLY A 336 5.11 -0.40 5.68
CA GLY A 336 5.29 -1.63 4.92
C GLY A 336 4.34 -2.71 5.42
N PRO A 337 4.18 -3.80 4.65
CA PRO A 337 3.31 -4.91 5.02
C PRO A 337 3.88 -5.79 6.12
N ASP A 338 4.77 -5.26 6.94
CA ASP A 338 5.42 -5.91 8.08
C ASP A 338 4.93 -5.36 9.44
N ALA A 339 5.85 -5.11 10.37
CA ALA A 339 5.54 -4.48 11.65
C ALA A 339 5.08 -3.01 11.49
N ASP A 340 5.37 -2.42 10.33
CA ASP A 340 5.09 -1.02 10.00
C ASP A 340 3.78 -0.84 9.21
N ILE A 341 2.92 -1.87 9.19
CA ILE A 341 1.66 -1.83 8.43
C ILE A 341 0.78 -0.64 8.84
N GLU A 342 0.29 0.09 7.86
CA GLU A 342 -0.61 1.23 8.01
C GLU A 342 -0.04 2.43 8.83
N LYS A 343 1.26 2.47 9.13
CA LYS A 343 1.85 3.59 9.88
C LYS A 343 1.64 4.93 9.17
N ILE A 344 1.92 5.02 7.87
CA ILE A 344 1.71 6.25 7.08
C ILE A 344 0.23 6.64 7.09
N ALA A 345 -0.71 5.71 6.90
CA ALA A 345 -2.14 6.00 6.96
C ALA A 345 -2.56 6.53 8.33
N THR A 346 -2.01 5.96 9.41
CA THR A 346 -2.28 6.41 10.78
C THR A 346 -1.72 7.81 11.04
N VAL A 347 -0.52 8.12 10.55
CA VAL A 347 0.07 9.47 10.63
C VAL A 347 -0.80 10.48 9.88
N VAL A 348 -1.23 10.15 8.65
CA VAL A 348 -2.12 10.99 7.85
C VAL A 348 -3.43 11.27 8.58
N LEU A 349 -4.06 10.27 9.20
CA LEU A 349 -5.28 10.44 9.99
C LEU A 349 -5.07 11.38 11.19
N GLN A 350 -3.95 11.23 11.90
CA GLN A 350 -3.60 12.12 13.02
C GLN A 350 -3.38 13.56 12.53
N ALA A 351 -2.69 13.73 11.39
CA ALA A 351 -2.44 15.03 10.81
C ALA A 351 -3.76 15.74 10.38
N ILE A 352 -4.68 15.02 9.71
CA ILE A 352 -6.02 15.52 9.37
C ILE A 352 -6.81 15.92 10.64
N ALA A 353 -6.68 15.16 11.71
CA ALA A 353 -7.36 15.46 12.98
C ALA A 353 -6.81 16.75 13.65
N CYS A 354 -5.52 17.05 13.48
CA CYS A 354 -4.86 18.24 14.00
C CYS A 354 -5.08 19.50 13.13
N ALA A 355 -5.58 19.35 11.90
CA ALA A 355 -5.81 20.48 10.98
C ALA A 355 -6.82 21.49 11.55
N ARG A 356 -6.54 22.78 11.35
CA ARG A 356 -7.30 23.93 11.87
C ARG A 356 -7.85 24.84 10.77
N THR A 357 -7.12 25.03 9.68
CA THR A 357 -7.44 25.99 8.63
C THR A 357 -7.46 25.37 7.24
N SER A 358 -6.47 24.53 6.90
CA SER A 358 -6.37 23.99 5.55
C SER A 358 -5.68 22.62 5.50
N ILE A 359 -6.13 21.79 4.57
CA ILE A 359 -5.51 20.53 4.16
C ILE A 359 -5.35 20.59 2.65
N ARG A 360 -4.14 20.51 2.14
CA ARG A 360 -3.84 20.53 0.71
C ARG A 360 -2.98 19.34 0.35
N LEU A 361 -3.45 18.56 -0.62
CA LEU A 361 -2.71 17.40 -1.06
C LEU A 361 -2.71 17.24 -2.59
N THR A 362 -1.61 16.74 -3.11
CA THR A 362 -1.51 16.24 -4.48
C THR A 362 -1.02 14.79 -4.46
N THR A 363 -1.64 13.95 -5.28
CA THR A 363 -1.28 12.53 -5.40
C THR A 363 -1.67 11.98 -6.78
N PRO A 364 -0.83 11.11 -7.39
CA PRO A 364 -1.14 10.53 -8.69
C PRO A 364 -2.31 9.56 -8.66
N TYR A 365 -2.49 8.89 -7.51
CA TYR A 365 -3.55 7.90 -7.30
C TYR A 365 -4.25 8.22 -5.98
N PHE A 366 -5.57 8.41 -6.08
CA PHE A 366 -6.39 8.76 -4.93
C PHE A 366 -7.50 7.73 -4.74
N LEU A 367 -7.18 6.67 -4.01
CA LEU A 367 -8.08 5.59 -3.62
C LEU A 367 -7.89 5.23 -2.14
N PRO A 368 -8.01 6.22 -1.23
CA PRO A 368 -7.86 5.98 0.19
C PRO A 368 -9.01 5.09 0.72
N ASN A 369 -8.80 4.51 1.90
CA ASN A 369 -9.87 3.78 2.57
C ASN A 369 -10.97 4.72 3.09
N ASP A 370 -12.13 4.14 3.45
CA ASP A 370 -13.29 4.91 3.92
C ASP A 370 -12.99 5.75 5.16
N LEU A 371 -12.04 5.34 6.01
CA LEU A 371 -11.67 6.08 7.20
C LEU A 371 -11.00 7.42 6.87
N ILE A 372 -10.09 7.42 5.87
CA ILE A 372 -9.44 8.66 5.40
C ILE A 372 -10.45 9.54 4.67
N VAL A 373 -11.32 8.97 3.83
CA VAL A 373 -12.41 9.71 3.19
C VAL A 373 -13.27 10.40 4.24
N SER A 374 -13.72 9.67 5.26
CA SER A 374 -14.53 10.21 6.36
C SER A 374 -13.78 11.29 7.14
N ALA A 375 -12.48 11.12 7.39
CA ALA A 375 -11.67 12.12 8.09
C ALA A 375 -11.57 13.44 7.30
N LEU A 376 -11.39 13.38 5.97
CA LEU A 376 -11.39 14.57 5.10
C LEU A 376 -12.76 15.27 5.08
N CYS A 377 -13.86 14.49 4.98
CA CYS A 377 -15.22 15.00 5.04
C CYS A 377 -15.50 15.70 6.39
N LEU A 378 -15.08 15.08 7.51
CA LEU A 378 -15.22 15.69 8.84
C LEU A 378 -14.38 16.95 9.00
N ALA A 379 -13.19 17.01 8.38
CA ALA A 379 -12.40 18.23 8.37
C ALA A 379 -13.11 19.35 7.61
N ALA A 380 -13.66 19.08 6.42
CA ALA A 380 -14.44 20.02 5.64
C ALA A 380 -15.70 20.48 6.42
N ALA A 381 -16.41 19.56 7.08
CA ALA A 381 -17.57 19.89 7.91
C ALA A 381 -17.22 20.81 9.12
N ARG A 382 -15.97 20.74 9.61
CA ARG A 382 -15.46 21.68 10.63
C ARG A 382 -15.11 23.08 10.07
N GLY A 383 -15.28 23.31 8.76
CA GLY A 383 -14.93 24.56 8.08
C GLY A 383 -13.48 24.64 7.62
N ILE A 384 -12.72 23.53 7.65
CA ILE A 384 -11.34 23.47 7.16
C ILE A 384 -11.37 23.42 5.63
N ALA A 385 -10.54 24.22 4.98
CA ALA A 385 -10.39 24.21 3.54
C ALA A 385 -9.63 22.95 3.09
N VAL A 386 -10.32 22.01 2.43
CA VAL A 386 -9.72 20.76 1.96
C VAL A 386 -9.62 20.76 0.44
N ASP A 387 -8.39 20.73 -0.09
CA ASP A 387 -8.07 20.68 -1.51
C ASP A 387 -7.34 19.38 -1.84
N VAL A 388 -7.92 18.61 -2.77
CA VAL A 388 -7.34 17.36 -3.27
C VAL A 388 -7.07 17.51 -4.75
N VAL A 389 -5.80 17.47 -5.15
CA VAL A 389 -5.38 17.54 -6.56
C VAL A 389 -5.05 16.14 -7.05
N ILE A 390 -5.69 15.73 -8.13
CA ILE A 390 -5.48 14.45 -8.82
C ILE A 390 -5.27 14.68 -10.31
N PRO A 391 -4.51 13.83 -11.02
CA PRO A 391 -4.36 13.96 -12.47
C PRO A 391 -5.71 13.83 -13.19
N ARG A 392 -5.93 14.63 -14.23
CA ARG A 392 -7.07 14.44 -15.15
C ARG A 392 -7.04 13.07 -15.80
N ARG A 393 -5.83 12.58 -16.13
CA ARG A 393 -5.56 11.23 -16.64
C ARG A 393 -4.27 10.73 -16.03
N SER A 394 -4.33 9.59 -15.37
CA SER A 394 -3.14 8.88 -14.91
C SER A 394 -2.62 7.90 -16.00
N ASP A 395 -1.49 7.30 -15.74
CA ASP A 395 -0.93 6.19 -16.52
C ASP A 395 -1.71 4.87 -16.34
N HIS A 396 -2.61 4.81 -15.32
CA HIS A 396 -3.44 3.64 -15.00
C HIS A 396 -4.94 3.93 -15.12
N ARG A 397 -5.53 3.72 -16.30
CA ARG A 397 -6.96 3.95 -16.57
C ARG A 397 -7.91 3.31 -15.57
N ILE A 398 -7.56 2.11 -15.07
CA ILE A 398 -8.39 1.39 -14.08
C ILE A 398 -8.46 2.19 -12.77
N VAL A 399 -7.36 2.80 -12.35
CA VAL A 399 -7.31 3.68 -11.17
C VAL A 399 -8.17 4.93 -11.40
N ASP A 400 -8.11 5.56 -12.58
CA ASP A 400 -8.95 6.71 -12.92
C ASP A 400 -10.43 6.38 -12.82
N TRP A 401 -10.85 5.20 -13.33
CA TRP A 401 -12.25 4.76 -13.26
C TRP A 401 -12.69 4.51 -11.82
N ALA A 402 -11.87 3.81 -11.03
CA ALA A 402 -12.16 3.58 -9.61
C ALA A 402 -12.26 4.90 -8.83
N THR A 403 -11.31 5.82 -9.06
CA THR A 403 -11.30 7.14 -8.41
C THR A 403 -12.58 7.92 -8.69
N ARG A 404 -13.06 7.95 -9.95
CA ARG A 404 -14.32 8.65 -10.32
C ARG A 404 -15.56 8.12 -9.60
N ALA A 405 -15.56 6.84 -9.20
CA ALA A 405 -16.65 6.25 -8.42
C ALA A 405 -16.42 6.35 -6.90
N HIS A 406 -15.23 6.75 -6.48
CA HIS A 406 -14.83 6.77 -5.06
C HIS A 406 -14.94 8.16 -4.42
N ILE A 407 -14.81 9.24 -5.21
CA ILE A 407 -14.70 10.61 -4.71
C ILE A 407 -16.04 11.31 -4.45
N ASP A 408 -17.17 10.72 -4.83
CA ASP A 408 -18.50 11.33 -4.68
C ASP A 408 -18.80 11.79 -3.23
N PRO A 409 -18.52 10.99 -2.17
CA PRO A 409 -18.73 11.43 -0.79
C PRO A 409 -17.91 12.65 -0.40
N LEU A 410 -16.72 12.85 -0.99
CA LEU A 410 -15.88 14.02 -0.73
C LEU A 410 -16.54 15.30 -1.26
N LEU A 411 -17.02 15.24 -2.52
CA LEU A 411 -17.70 16.36 -3.16
C LEU A 411 -19.01 16.73 -2.44
N GLU A 412 -19.76 15.72 -1.96
CA GLU A 412 -20.98 15.92 -1.17
C GLU A 412 -20.73 16.66 0.15
N ASN A 413 -19.57 16.45 0.76
CA ASN A 413 -19.20 17.02 2.05
C ASN A 413 -18.29 18.23 1.96
N GLY A 414 -18.21 18.89 0.78
CA GLY A 414 -17.52 20.17 0.61
C GLY A 414 -16.00 20.08 0.45
N VAL A 415 -15.44 18.90 0.26
CA VAL A 415 -14.04 18.73 -0.14
C VAL A 415 -13.90 19.12 -1.61
N ARG A 416 -12.95 19.98 -1.92
CA ARG A 416 -12.68 20.44 -3.29
C ARG A 416 -11.71 19.47 -3.94
N VAL A 417 -12.11 18.91 -5.07
CA VAL A 417 -11.27 18.03 -5.89
C VAL A 417 -10.92 18.73 -7.19
N TRP A 418 -9.65 18.76 -7.53
CA TRP A 418 -9.10 19.46 -8.68
C TRP A 418 -8.43 18.48 -9.64
N LEU A 419 -8.58 18.72 -10.93
CA LEU A 419 -8.00 17.92 -12.00
C LEU A 419 -6.75 18.63 -12.54
N ASP A 420 -5.58 18.09 -12.27
CA ASP A 420 -4.31 18.57 -12.81
C ASP A 420 -4.17 18.15 -14.29
N GLU A 421 -3.88 19.12 -15.15
CA GLU A 421 -3.79 18.91 -16.59
C GLU A 421 -2.49 18.20 -16.99
N PRO A 422 -2.52 17.47 -18.13
CA PRO A 422 -1.32 16.83 -18.65
C PRO A 422 -0.14 17.82 -18.84
N PRO A 423 1.11 17.33 -18.68
CA PRO A 423 1.53 15.93 -18.56
C PRO A 423 1.22 15.33 -17.18
N PHE A 424 1.13 13.99 -17.11
CA PHE A 424 0.84 13.25 -15.88
C PHE A 424 1.79 13.65 -14.76
N ASP A 425 1.20 14.09 -13.63
CA ASP A 425 1.96 14.44 -12.44
C ASP A 425 1.90 13.32 -11.40
N HIS A 426 3.08 12.84 -11.02
CA HIS A 426 3.26 11.76 -10.08
C HIS A 426 3.74 12.24 -8.69
N SER A 427 3.65 13.54 -8.39
CA SER A 427 4.04 14.14 -7.10
C SER A 427 3.14 13.67 -5.97
N LYS A 428 3.74 13.49 -4.77
CA LYS A 428 3.05 13.19 -3.52
C LYS A 428 3.47 14.19 -2.47
N ALA A 429 2.56 15.09 -2.13
CA ALA A 429 2.77 16.08 -1.09
C ALA A 429 1.46 16.35 -0.35
N LEU A 430 1.56 16.47 0.96
CA LEU A 430 0.50 16.93 1.84
C LEU A 430 1.03 18.11 2.64
N SER A 431 0.24 19.18 2.72
CA SER A 431 0.47 20.31 3.61
C SER A 431 -0.76 20.56 4.47
N ILE A 432 -0.52 20.88 5.74
CA ILE A 432 -1.58 21.21 6.70
C ILE A 432 -1.28 22.56 7.31
N ASP A 433 -2.26 23.46 7.24
CA ASP A 433 -2.27 24.80 7.80
C ASP A 433 -1.10 25.71 7.34
N GLY A 434 -0.35 25.29 6.30
CA GLY A 434 0.89 25.96 5.89
C GLY A 434 1.99 25.93 6.97
N GLU A 435 1.95 24.97 7.89
CA GLU A 435 2.88 24.81 9.02
C GLU A 435 3.55 23.45 9.09
N TRP A 436 2.85 22.41 8.67
CA TRP A 436 3.33 21.04 8.63
C TRP A 436 3.19 20.46 7.23
N CYS A 437 4.15 19.63 6.82
CA CYS A 437 4.05 18.93 5.55
C CYS A 437 4.57 17.51 5.63
N PHE A 438 4.11 16.68 4.67
CA PHE A 438 4.44 15.28 4.54
C PHE A 438 4.78 14.96 3.09
N ILE A 439 6.04 14.60 2.85
CA ILE A 439 6.62 14.40 1.53
C ILE A 439 7.24 13.00 1.44
N GLY A 440 7.27 12.40 0.25
CA GLY A 440 7.91 11.10 0.08
C GLY A 440 7.34 10.26 -1.06
N SER A 441 7.28 8.95 -0.85
CA SER A 441 6.93 7.98 -1.90
C SER A 441 5.48 7.52 -1.89
N ALA A 442 4.74 7.68 -0.79
CA ALA A 442 3.43 7.08 -0.61
C ALA A 442 2.32 7.81 -1.39
N ASN A 443 1.60 7.07 -2.23
CA ASN A 443 0.35 7.51 -2.82
C ASN A 443 -0.79 7.45 -1.79
N TRP A 444 -1.90 8.11 -2.11
CA TRP A 444 -3.12 8.04 -1.31
C TRP A 444 -4.04 6.91 -1.79
N ASP A 445 -3.52 5.69 -1.78
CA ASP A 445 -4.24 4.48 -2.16
C ASP A 445 -4.04 3.36 -1.14
N SER A 446 -4.94 2.38 -1.18
CA SER A 446 -4.90 1.22 -0.27
C SER A 446 -3.63 0.39 -0.43
N ARG A 447 -3.01 0.42 -1.61
CA ARG A 447 -1.79 -0.32 -1.90
C ARG A 447 -0.58 0.30 -1.22
N SER A 448 -0.39 1.63 -1.34
CA SER A 448 0.70 2.35 -0.66
C SER A 448 0.57 2.29 0.86
N PHE A 449 -0.64 2.32 1.39
CA PHE A 449 -0.84 2.28 2.83
C PHE A 449 -0.68 0.89 3.46
N ARG A 450 -0.83 -0.22 2.68
CA ARG A 450 -0.90 -1.58 3.25
C ARG A 450 0.05 -2.60 2.64
N LEU A 451 0.45 -2.42 1.38
CA LEU A 451 1.16 -3.45 0.61
C LEU A 451 2.56 -3.03 0.19
N ASN A 452 2.79 -1.75 -0.06
CA ASN A 452 4.09 -1.25 -0.44
C ASN A 452 4.96 -0.95 0.78
N PHE A 453 6.27 -1.08 0.59
CA PHE A 453 7.25 -0.47 1.49
C PHE A 453 7.46 0.96 1.03
N GLU A 454 6.99 1.90 1.82
CA GLU A 454 6.99 3.33 1.55
C GLU A 454 7.90 4.06 2.55
N LEU A 455 8.31 5.26 2.18
CA LEU A 455 9.06 6.15 3.03
C LEU A 455 8.61 7.59 2.79
N ASN A 456 8.20 8.24 3.86
CA ASN A 456 7.86 9.65 3.88
C ASN A 456 8.67 10.38 4.95
N VAL A 457 8.76 11.68 4.83
CA VAL A 457 9.34 12.59 5.82
C VAL A 457 8.26 13.59 6.23
N GLU A 458 7.97 13.68 7.53
CA GLU A 458 7.19 14.78 8.08
C GLU A 458 8.11 15.93 8.45
N VAL A 459 7.65 17.15 8.22
CA VAL A 459 8.42 18.35 8.48
C VAL A 459 7.53 19.40 9.14
N TYR A 460 8.02 19.96 10.21
CA TYR A 460 7.41 21.08 10.96
C TYR A 460 8.13 22.37 10.59
N ASP A 461 7.69 23.01 9.51
CA ASP A 461 8.25 24.27 9.03
C ASP A 461 7.26 25.05 8.17
N PRO A 462 6.90 26.28 8.56
CA PRO A 462 5.99 27.10 7.77
C PRO A 462 6.55 27.54 6.42
N GLY A 463 7.89 27.64 6.28
CA GLY A 463 8.53 28.04 5.03
C GLY A 463 8.37 26.98 3.95
N LEU A 464 8.68 25.72 4.26
CA LEU A 464 8.51 24.60 3.34
C LEU A 464 7.03 24.31 3.10
N ALA A 465 6.20 24.27 4.15
CA ALA A 465 4.78 23.97 4.04
C ALA A 465 4.06 24.98 3.12
N ARG A 466 4.31 26.28 3.25
CA ARG A 466 3.73 27.30 2.36
C ARG A 466 4.23 27.21 0.92
N ARG A 467 5.49 26.79 0.69
CA ARG A 467 5.98 26.53 -0.68
C ARG A 467 5.25 25.34 -1.33
N LEU A 468 4.98 24.28 -0.55
CA LEU A 468 4.17 23.15 -1.01
C LEU A 468 2.71 23.52 -1.20
N ASP A 469 2.14 24.36 -0.34
CA ASP A 469 0.80 24.94 -0.52
C ASP A 469 0.69 25.67 -1.86
N ALA A 470 1.63 26.57 -2.15
CA ALA A 470 1.66 27.30 -3.42
C ALA A 470 1.79 26.33 -4.61
N PHE A 471 2.64 25.33 -4.51
CA PHE A 471 2.80 24.30 -5.54
C PHE A 471 1.52 23.50 -5.79
N ILE A 472 0.76 23.16 -4.75
CA ILE A 472 -0.51 22.44 -4.86
C ILE A 472 -1.60 23.35 -5.41
N LEU A 473 -1.68 24.59 -4.94
CA LEU A 473 -2.68 25.56 -5.38
C LEU A 473 -2.50 26.00 -6.83
N ASP A 474 -1.28 26.04 -7.33
CA ASP A 474 -0.95 26.30 -8.74
C ASP A 474 -1.59 25.28 -9.70
N LYS A 475 -1.93 24.09 -9.20
CA LYS A 475 -2.59 23.01 -9.95
C LYS A 475 -4.12 23.03 -9.80
N CYS A 476 -4.68 23.93 -8.99
CA CYS A 476 -6.11 24.00 -8.71
C CYS A 476 -6.87 24.84 -9.75
N GLU A 477 -6.71 24.51 -11.05
CA GLU A 477 -7.34 25.25 -12.13
C GLU A 477 -8.71 24.71 -12.52
N THR A 478 -8.84 23.37 -12.63
CA THR A 478 -10.05 22.71 -13.08
C THR A 478 -10.73 21.98 -11.95
N PRO A 479 -11.81 22.52 -11.37
CA PRO A 479 -12.55 21.83 -10.33
C PRO A 479 -13.30 20.62 -10.93
N LEU A 480 -13.33 19.53 -10.19
CA LEU A 480 -14.21 18.42 -10.47
C LEU A 480 -15.48 18.57 -9.66
N THR A 481 -16.62 18.64 -10.33
CA THR A 481 -17.91 18.83 -9.68
C THR A 481 -18.72 17.54 -9.66
N ARG A 482 -19.73 17.49 -8.80
CA ARG A 482 -20.72 16.40 -8.81
C ARG A 482 -21.51 16.34 -10.12
N ALA A 483 -21.82 17.48 -10.71
CA ALA A 483 -22.48 17.55 -12.01
C ALA A 483 -21.64 16.88 -13.11
N ASP A 484 -20.31 17.00 -13.07
CA ASP A 484 -19.43 16.29 -14.02
C ASP A 484 -19.46 14.76 -13.81
N LEU A 485 -19.63 14.31 -12.56
CA LEU A 485 -19.78 12.88 -12.27
C LEU A 485 -21.13 12.36 -12.77
N ASP A 486 -22.21 13.12 -12.60
CA ASP A 486 -23.58 12.74 -12.96
C ASP A 486 -23.82 12.81 -14.47
N ALA A 487 -23.19 13.73 -15.19
CA ALA A 487 -23.28 13.87 -16.63
C ALA A 487 -22.70 12.66 -17.40
N ARG A 488 -21.99 11.77 -16.76
CA ARG A 488 -21.40 10.59 -17.40
C ARG A 488 -22.49 9.54 -17.74
N PRO A 489 -22.39 8.87 -18.93
CA PRO A 489 -23.34 7.83 -19.31
C PRO A 489 -23.47 6.72 -18.25
N HIS A 490 -24.67 6.17 -18.07
CA HIS A 490 -24.94 5.12 -17.07
C HIS A 490 -23.98 3.91 -17.18
N LEU A 491 -23.67 3.43 -18.39
CA LEU A 491 -22.73 2.31 -18.61
C LEU A 491 -21.31 2.65 -18.14
N VAL A 492 -20.90 3.91 -18.29
CA VAL A 492 -19.59 4.38 -17.79
C VAL A 492 -19.59 4.39 -16.27
N ARG A 493 -20.65 4.92 -15.64
CA ARG A 493 -20.80 4.93 -14.18
C ARG A 493 -20.85 3.50 -13.60
N LEU A 494 -21.55 2.58 -14.28
CA LEU A 494 -21.59 1.16 -13.90
C LEU A 494 -20.22 0.50 -13.98
N ARG A 495 -19.48 0.74 -15.07
CA ARG A 495 -18.08 0.27 -15.21
C ARG A 495 -17.22 0.78 -14.08
N ASP A 496 -17.26 2.09 -13.81
CA ASP A 496 -16.43 2.74 -12.77
C ASP A 496 -16.77 2.19 -11.38
N ALA A 497 -18.06 1.97 -11.09
CA ALA A 497 -18.53 1.35 -9.86
C ALA A 497 -18.06 -0.11 -9.72
N ALA A 498 -18.12 -0.88 -10.82
CA ALA A 498 -17.64 -2.26 -10.84
C ALA A 498 -16.12 -2.34 -10.59
N VAL A 499 -15.36 -1.44 -11.21
CA VAL A 499 -13.90 -1.37 -11.00
C VAL A 499 -13.55 -0.95 -9.57
N ARG A 500 -14.36 -0.10 -8.92
CA ARG A 500 -14.18 0.26 -7.51
C ARG A 500 -14.22 -0.95 -6.58
N LEU A 501 -14.90 -2.03 -6.92
CA LEU A 501 -14.89 -3.27 -6.14
C LEU A 501 -13.49 -3.92 -6.06
N LEU A 502 -12.58 -3.56 -6.97
CA LEU A 502 -11.19 -4.00 -6.97
C LEU A 502 -10.29 -3.14 -6.07
N LEU A 503 -10.82 -2.12 -5.39
CA LEU A 503 -10.09 -1.18 -4.54
C LEU A 503 -9.13 -1.85 -3.54
N PRO A 504 -9.44 -3.00 -2.91
CA PRO A 504 -8.49 -3.69 -2.03
C PRO A 504 -7.25 -4.23 -2.75
N TYR A 505 -7.24 -4.25 -4.08
CA TYR A 505 -6.17 -4.80 -4.94
C TYR A 505 -5.53 -3.74 -5.85
N LEU A 506 -6.17 -2.58 -6.01
CA LEU A 506 -5.69 -1.37 -6.69
C LEU A 506 -4.91 -0.48 -5.71
#